data_718879d0860819010feacc13a6ec0fa6
#
_entry.id   718879d0860819010feacc13a6ec0fa6
#
_cell.length_a   1.000
_cell.length_b   1.000
_cell.length_c   1.000
_cell.angle_alpha   90.00
_cell.angle_beta   90.00
_cell.angle_gamma   90.00
#
_symmetry.space_group_name_H-M   'P 1'
#
loop_
_entity.id
_entity.type
_entity.pdbx_description
1 polymer ?
#
loop_
_entity_poly.entity_id
_entity_poly.type
_entity_poly.pdbx_seq_one_letter_code
_entity_poly.pdbx_strand_id
1 'polypeptide(L)'
;FYEGKWHHGLRHGKGYMKWVSGREYEGRWKDDQPNGKGQMKWPDGQMYKGDFKNGKMDGKGRIKYPDGQIFKGEFKSNCAVEAPPS
;
A
#
# COMPACT_ATOMS: atom_id res chain seq x y z
N PHE A 1 -12.41 -3.79 9.07
CA PHE A 1 -13.16 -4.66 8.16
C PHE A 1 -12.23 -5.22 7.11
N TYR A 2 -12.11 -6.54 7.07
CA TYR A 2 -11.26 -7.23 6.10
C TYR A 2 -12.10 -8.26 5.34
N GLU A 3 -11.93 -8.30 4.04
CA GLU A 3 -12.59 -9.28 3.19
C GLU A 3 -11.55 -9.88 2.27
N GLY A 4 -11.31 -11.17 2.37
CA GLY A 4 -10.31 -11.84 1.53
C GLY A 4 -9.92 -13.18 2.11
N LYS A 5 -8.72 -13.61 1.76
CA LYS A 5 -8.25 -14.94 2.14
C LYS A 5 -7.55 -14.92 3.46
N TRP A 6 -7.59 -16.03 4.16
CA TRP A 6 -6.94 -16.23 5.45
C TRP A 6 -6.08 -17.47 5.40
N HIS A 7 -5.00 -17.44 6.18
CA HIS A 7 -4.13 -18.60 6.31
C HIS A 7 -3.64 -18.64 7.75
N HIS A 8 -3.95 -19.74 8.45
CA HIS A 8 -3.58 -19.89 9.86
C HIS A 8 -4.04 -18.69 10.69
N GLY A 9 -5.24 -18.20 10.44
CA GLY A 9 -5.78 -17.07 11.20
C GLY A 9 -5.22 -15.71 10.81
N LEU A 10 -4.33 -15.65 9.82
CA LEU A 10 -3.73 -14.40 9.38
C LEU A 10 -4.20 -14.06 7.96
N ARG A 11 -4.32 -12.77 7.70
CA ARG A 11 -4.66 -12.34 6.36
C ARG A 11 -3.54 -12.73 5.41
N HIS A 12 -3.90 -13.36 4.31
CA HIS A 12 -2.92 -13.91 3.39
C HIS A 12 -3.51 -14.01 1.99
N GLY A 13 -2.69 -13.72 0.97
CA GLY A 13 -3.19 -13.74 -0.39
C GLY A 13 -3.93 -12.45 -0.71
N LYS A 14 -4.83 -12.49 -1.66
CA LYS A 14 -5.56 -11.30 -2.06
C LYS A 14 -6.63 -10.96 -1.03
N GLY A 15 -6.75 -9.69 -0.68
CA GLY A 15 -7.76 -9.26 0.24
C GLY A 15 -7.93 -7.75 0.25
N TYR A 16 -9.02 -7.31 0.86
CA TYR A 16 -9.36 -5.90 0.96
C TYR A 16 -9.57 -5.55 2.42
N MET A 17 -8.95 -4.48 2.86
CA MET A 17 -9.04 -4.04 4.24
C MET A 17 -9.44 -2.57 4.29
N LYS A 18 -10.37 -2.24 5.18
CA LYS A 18 -10.74 -0.86 5.43
C LYS A 18 -10.58 -0.58 6.92
N TRP A 19 -9.79 0.42 7.24
CA TRP A 19 -9.54 0.81 8.63
C TRP A 19 -10.57 1.83 9.08
N VAL A 20 -10.72 1.94 10.37
CA VAL A 20 -11.67 2.89 10.94
C VAL A 20 -11.33 4.32 10.54
N SER A 21 -10.07 4.61 10.34
CA SER A 21 -9.64 5.95 9.95
C SER A 21 -10.08 6.33 8.53
N GLY A 22 -10.57 5.36 7.75
CA GLY A 22 -10.92 5.62 6.36
C GLY A 22 -9.88 5.16 5.37
N ARG A 23 -8.74 4.68 5.85
CA ARG A 23 -7.72 4.14 4.96
C ARG A 23 -8.17 2.80 4.42
N GLU A 24 -7.76 2.47 3.19
CA GLU A 24 -8.14 1.22 2.54
C GLU A 24 -6.92 0.62 1.87
N TYR A 25 -6.86 -0.70 1.86
CA TYR A 25 -5.84 -1.42 1.13
C TYR A 25 -6.46 -2.57 0.37
N GLU A 26 -6.14 -2.71 -0.90
CA GLU A 26 -6.58 -3.82 -1.70
C GLU A 26 -5.37 -4.41 -2.41
N GLY A 27 -5.12 -5.69 -2.21
CA GLY A 27 -3.99 -6.35 -2.83
C GLY A 27 -3.58 -7.57 -2.05
N ARG A 28 -2.29 -7.87 -2.11
CA ARG A 28 -1.78 -9.09 -1.52
C ARG A 28 -1.38 -8.87 -0.08
N TRP A 29 -1.57 -9.91 0.71
CA TRP A 29 -1.26 -9.96 2.12
C TRP A 29 -0.34 -11.13 2.40
N LYS A 30 0.48 -11.01 3.41
CA LYS A 30 1.29 -12.11 3.91
C LYS A 30 1.47 -11.93 5.39
N ASP A 31 1.10 -12.95 6.16
CA ASP A 31 1.23 -12.94 7.61
C ASP A 31 0.65 -11.65 8.21
N ASP A 32 -0.59 -11.34 7.79
CA ASP A 32 -1.35 -10.21 8.32
C ASP A 32 -0.85 -8.85 7.89
N GLN A 33 0.07 -8.77 6.95
CA GLN A 33 0.61 -7.50 6.48
C GLN A 33 0.53 -7.39 4.97
N PRO A 34 0.31 -6.19 4.44
CA PRO A 34 0.41 -6.00 3.00
C PRO A 34 1.80 -6.40 2.51
N ASN A 35 1.83 -7.22 1.49
CA ASN A 35 3.08 -7.72 0.96
C ASN A 35 2.87 -8.15 -0.48
N GLY A 36 3.66 -7.58 -1.39
CA GLY A 36 3.47 -7.81 -2.80
C GLY A 36 2.75 -6.64 -3.43
N LYS A 37 2.10 -6.87 -4.55
CA LYS A 37 1.45 -5.77 -5.26
C LYS A 37 0.12 -5.43 -4.62
N GLY A 38 -0.14 -4.14 -4.48
CA GLY A 38 -1.39 -3.70 -3.90
C GLY A 38 -1.62 -2.22 -4.10
N GLN A 39 -2.75 -1.76 -3.59
CA GLN A 39 -3.16 -0.38 -3.71
C GLN A 39 -3.67 0.10 -2.36
N MET A 40 -3.14 1.22 -1.91
CA MET A 40 -3.52 1.83 -0.65
C MET A 40 -4.18 3.17 -0.92
N LYS A 41 -5.29 3.43 -0.23
CA LYS A 41 -5.98 4.72 -0.33
C LYS A 41 -6.07 5.33 1.06
N TRP A 42 -5.86 6.63 1.12
CA TRP A 42 -6.00 7.37 2.36
C TRP A 42 -7.23 8.25 2.31
N PRO A 43 -7.79 8.61 3.45
CA PRO A 43 -9.03 9.38 3.46
C PRO A 43 -8.91 10.77 2.84
N ASP A 44 -7.72 11.31 2.76
CA ASP A 44 -7.53 12.64 2.17
C ASP A 44 -7.47 12.61 0.64
N GLY A 45 -7.57 11.41 0.05
CA GLY A 45 -7.53 11.30 -1.41
C GLY A 45 -6.21 10.81 -1.95
N GLN A 46 -5.21 10.66 -1.10
CA GLN A 46 -3.92 10.14 -1.55
C GLN A 46 -4.04 8.64 -1.85
N MET A 47 -3.34 8.20 -2.88
CA MET A 47 -3.36 6.80 -3.29
C MET A 47 -1.96 6.34 -3.63
N TYR A 48 -1.65 5.10 -3.27
CA TYR A 48 -0.40 4.47 -3.69
C TYR A 48 -0.72 3.16 -4.37
N LYS A 49 -0.09 2.88 -5.49
CA LYS A 49 -0.24 1.61 -6.19
C LYS A 49 1.14 1.09 -6.54
N GLY A 50 1.47 -0.09 -6.07
CA GLY A 50 2.78 -0.67 -6.33
C GLY A 50 3.09 -1.76 -5.32
N ASP A 51 4.39 -1.95 -5.06
CA ASP A 51 4.84 -3.03 -4.21
C ASP A 51 4.83 -2.65 -2.75
N PHE A 52 4.53 -3.63 -1.92
CA PHE A 52 4.58 -3.50 -0.47
C PHE A 52 5.46 -4.59 0.10
N LYS A 53 6.06 -4.32 1.22
CA LYS A 53 6.86 -5.31 1.94
C LYS A 53 6.67 -5.08 3.43
N ASN A 54 6.19 -6.11 4.13
CA ASN A 54 5.97 -6.04 5.56
C ASN A 54 5.15 -4.83 5.97
N GLY A 55 4.09 -4.56 5.22
CA GLY A 55 3.18 -3.47 5.54
C GLY A 55 3.62 -2.10 5.08
N LYS A 56 4.75 -2.00 4.41
CA LYS A 56 5.29 -0.72 3.99
C LYS A 56 5.45 -0.65 2.49
N MET A 57 5.38 0.56 1.95
CA MET A 57 5.68 0.75 0.55
C MET A 57 7.15 0.45 0.32
N ASP A 58 7.44 -0.47 -0.58
CA ASP A 58 8.80 -0.89 -0.82
C ASP A 58 8.88 -1.45 -2.23
N GLY A 59 9.78 -0.91 -3.05
CA GLY A 59 9.90 -1.31 -4.42
C GLY A 59 9.34 -0.25 -5.34
N LYS A 60 8.98 -0.64 -6.55
CA LYS A 60 8.50 0.31 -7.53
C LYS A 60 7.01 0.57 -7.33
N GLY A 61 6.64 1.83 -7.43
CA GLY A 61 5.26 2.18 -7.26
C GLY A 61 4.96 3.58 -7.75
N ARG A 62 3.69 3.95 -7.57
CA ARG A 62 3.20 5.25 -8.01
C ARG A 62 2.27 5.79 -6.93
N ILE A 63 2.50 7.03 -6.53
CA ILE A 63 1.67 7.66 -5.55
C ILE A 63 0.95 8.85 -6.19
N LYS A 64 -0.34 8.98 -5.90
CA LYS A 64 -1.14 10.07 -6.40
C LYS A 64 -1.56 10.92 -5.21
N TYR A 65 -1.27 12.21 -5.29
CA TYR A 65 -1.59 13.12 -4.20
C TYR A 65 -2.98 13.72 -4.39
N PRO A 66 -3.57 14.24 -3.31
CA PRO A 66 -4.92 14.79 -3.41
C PRO A 66 -5.07 15.92 -4.40
N ASP A 67 -4.00 16.64 -4.69
CA ASP A 67 -4.05 17.74 -5.65
C ASP A 67 -3.94 17.28 -7.09
N GLY A 68 -3.83 15.96 -7.31
CA GLY A 68 -3.75 15.42 -8.66
C GLY A 68 -2.36 15.11 -9.15
N GLN A 69 -1.33 15.48 -8.39
CA GLN A 69 0.03 15.19 -8.81
C GLN A 69 0.34 13.70 -8.62
N ILE A 70 1.19 13.17 -9.49
CA ILE A 70 1.57 11.78 -9.45
C ILE A 70 3.09 11.67 -9.42
N PHE A 71 3.60 10.86 -8.50
CA PHE A 71 5.01 10.55 -8.43
C PHE A 71 5.20 9.07 -8.73
N LYS A 72 6.10 8.76 -9.65
CA LYS A 72 6.46 7.38 -9.96
C LYS A 72 7.92 7.19 -9.62
N GLY A 73 8.23 6.08 -8.99
CA GLY A 73 9.60 5.80 -8.65
C GLY A 73 9.71 4.66 -7.69
N GLU A 74 10.82 4.61 -6.97
CA GLU A 74 11.05 3.56 -6.01
C GLU A 74 10.76 4.06 -4.61
N PHE A 75 10.29 3.15 -3.78
CA PHE A 75 9.99 3.42 -2.38
C PHE A 75 10.74 2.42 -1.52
N LYS A 76 11.09 2.85 -0.33
CA LYS A 76 11.72 1.96 0.64
C LYS A 76 11.20 2.33 2.02
N SER A 77 10.62 1.35 2.68
CA SER A 77 10.09 1.53 4.04
C SER A 77 9.19 2.76 4.13
N ASN A 78 8.24 2.88 3.19
CA ASN A 78 7.27 3.96 3.13
C ASN A 78 7.84 5.30 2.66
N CYS A 79 9.09 5.35 2.27
CA CYS A 79 9.69 6.60 1.81
C CYS A 79 10.07 6.50 0.35
N ALA A 80 9.92 7.59 -0.38
CA ALA A 80 10.40 7.64 -1.73
C ALA A 80 11.93 7.61 -1.71
N VAL A 81 12.49 6.71 -2.50
CA VAL A 81 13.94 6.59 -2.53
C VAL A 81 14.55 7.56 -3.48
N GLU A 82 13.76 8.15 -4.32
CA GLU A 82 14.30 9.03 -5.27
C GLU A 82 15.01 10.15 -4.58
N ALA A 83 16.24 10.31 -4.87
CA ALA A 83 17.03 11.31 -4.25
C ALA A 83 16.66 12.63 -4.86
N PRO A 84 16.04 13.47 -4.20
CA PRO A 84 15.79 14.75 -4.76
C PRO A 84 17.12 15.39 -4.90
N PRO A 85 17.29 16.05 -5.93
CA PRO A 85 18.48 16.78 -6.13
C PRO A 85 18.47 17.86 -5.14
N SER A 86 18.46 17.99 -4.31
CA SER A 86 18.39 19.15 -3.49
C SER A 86 19.55 19.94 -3.38
#